data_a13a099e98b211594e441d604ff0bc85
#
_entry.id   a13a099e98b211594e441d604ff0bc85
#
_cell.length_a   1.000
_cell.length_b   1.000
_cell.length_c   1.000
_cell.angle_alpha   90.00
_cell.angle_beta   90.00
_cell.angle_gamma   90.00
#
_symmetry.space_group_name_H-M   'P 1'
#
loop_
_entity.id
_entity.type
_entity.pdbx_description
1 polymer ?
#
loop_
_entity_poly.entity_id
_entity_poly.type
_entity_poly.pdbx_seq_one_letter_code
_entity_poly.pdbx_strand_id
1 'polypeptide(L)'
;MAFFVTCFYNQIIRMGECTDMYHKRINIFPNDFMFGAATSAFQVEGAAKEKGRGLAIHERKKKVAGICDFSVASDHFHHLDEDVALMKELGLNAYRFSISWTRILPDGKTLNEQGFEFYDELIDKLLEANIEPLVTIYHFEYPQALVDEYGGWLSKKSIDDYLLLATSLFERYKTKVKYWISINEQDHIVKIVDRLGVSSEIAGMEYENIAQIANYHMCIAVAKANELCHKIIPGAIIGPAVNPMPALAATSNAKDAVAAMEFEELNYCYLLDLYCRGEYSPFYLKYLADRNIILEINEEDMEVIKANPPDFIGINYYMSQTIVANNDNQISLRGKDVVTSETGIYDIVLNKHIEQSTWGWPICSEGITLSIAKIYNRYHLPMMITENGLGAHDEVTNGAIADDYRINYLQDHLSQIKNCLGLGYPIIGYCAWSLIDLVSGREGMDKRYGFIYVNRDNEDLRDLKRIKKKSFYWYQKVISERGERL
;
A
#
# COMPACT_ATOMS: atom_id res chain seq x y z
N MET A 1 -10.05 -8.58 21.81
CA MET A 1 -10.88 -8.97 20.66
C MET A 1 -12.40 -8.88 20.88
N ALA A 2 -12.96 -9.17 22.04
CA ALA A 2 -14.41 -9.07 22.27
C ALA A 2 -14.99 -7.66 22.46
N PHE A 3 -14.19 -6.66 22.80
CA PHE A 3 -14.69 -5.32 23.13
C PHE A 3 -14.97 -4.40 21.92
N PHE A 4 -14.29 -4.58 20.80
CA PHE A 4 -14.50 -3.75 19.61
C PHE A 4 -15.74 -4.16 18.79
N VAL A 5 -16.03 -5.46 18.73
CA VAL A 5 -17.21 -5.96 18.00
C VAL A 5 -18.50 -5.58 18.69
N THR A 6 -18.51 -5.50 20.02
CA THR A 6 -19.72 -5.23 20.82
C THR A 6 -20.17 -3.75 20.75
N CYS A 7 -19.24 -2.81 20.55
CA CYS A 7 -19.59 -1.39 20.48
C CYS A 7 -20.27 -1.01 19.15
N PHE A 8 -19.85 -1.62 18.03
CA PHE A 8 -20.46 -1.41 16.73
C PHE A 8 -21.84 -2.08 16.60
N TYR A 9 -22.02 -3.28 17.17
CA TYR A 9 -23.30 -4.00 17.12
C TYR A 9 -24.40 -3.33 17.93
N ASN A 10 -24.09 -2.67 19.04
CA ASN A 10 -25.10 -2.05 19.91
C ASN A 10 -25.63 -0.70 19.42
N GLN A 11 -24.97 -0.04 18.43
CA GLN A 11 -25.52 1.15 17.78
C GLN A 11 -26.48 0.83 16.63
N ILE A 12 -26.45 -0.39 16.10
CA ILE A 12 -27.29 -0.80 14.95
C ILE A 12 -28.69 -1.28 15.36
N ILE A 13 -28.93 -1.63 16.65
CA ILE A 13 -30.20 -2.23 17.10
C ILE A 13 -31.05 -1.24 17.93
N ARG A 14 -31.22 0.01 17.48
CA ARG A 14 -32.39 0.82 17.86
C ARG A 14 -33.21 1.10 16.64
N MET A 15 -34.05 0.14 16.28
CA MET A 15 -34.96 0.20 15.14
C MET A 15 -36.26 0.91 15.53
N GLY A 16 -36.52 2.03 14.87
CA GLY A 16 -37.86 2.54 14.61
C GLY A 16 -38.16 2.33 13.14
N GLU A 17 -39.24 1.57 12.89
CA GLU A 17 -39.98 1.42 11.66
C GLU A 17 -39.21 1.13 10.35
N CYS A 18 -39.33 -0.13 9.94
CA CYS A 18 -38.80 -0.72 8.73
C CYS A 18 -39.76 -0.51 7.56
N THR A 19 -39.37 0.28 6.56
CA THR A 19 -40.01 0.24 5.24
C THR A 19 -39.06 0.15 4.05
N ASP A 20 -37.74 0.28 4.26
CA ASP A 20 -36.74 0.02 3.21
C ASP A 20 -35.57 -0.78 3.74
N MET A 21 -35.59 -2.09 3.54
CA MET A 21 -34.62 -3.05 4.06
C MET A 21 -33.29 -3.10 3.28
N TYR A 22 -33.12 -2.30 2.23
CA TYR A 22 -31.91 -2.24 1.44
C TYR A 22 -31.40 -0.79 1.35
N HIS A 23 -30.21 -0.53 1.90
CA HIS A 23 -29.42 0.71 1.77
C HIS A 23 -29.78 1.87 2.70
N LYS A 24 -29.72 1.68 4.01
CA LYS A 24 -29.52 2.85 4.88
C LYS A 24 -28.10 3.39 4.61
N ARG A 25 -28.02 4.38 3.73
CA ARG A 25 -26.78 5.13 3.53
C ARG A 25 -26.47 5.91 4.79
N ILE A 26 -25.24 5.83 5.28
CA ILE A 26 -24.78 6.78 6.30
C ILE A 26 -24.61 8.14 5.63
N ASN A 27 -25.01 9.21 6.31
CA ASN A 27 -24.90 10.56 5.76
C ASN A 27 -23.46 11.10 5.90
N ILE A 28 -22.78 10.75 7.00
CA ILE A 28 -21.45 11.21 7.36
C ILE A 28 -20.58 10.05 7.84
N PHE A 29 -19.27 10.16 7.68
CA PHE A 29 -18.32 9.21 8.24
C PHE A 29 -18.35 9.20 9.79
N PRO A 30 -18.00 8.08 10.46
CA PRO A 30 -17.91 7.99 11.91
C PRO A 30 -16.99 9.06 12.52
N ASN A 31 -17.20 9.43 13.81
CA ASN A 31 -16.38 10.46 14.48
C ASN A 31 -14.91 10.06 14.62
N ASP A 32 -14.66 8.79 14.76
CA ASP A 32 -13.34 8.16 14.93
C ASP A 32 -12.71 7.70 13.60
N PHE A 33 -13.35 8.02 12.47
CA PHE A 33 -12.81 7.70 11.15
C PHE A 33 -11.55 8.53 10.86
N MET A 34 -10.48 7.87 10.45
CA MET A 34 -9.22 8.51 10.11
C MET A 34 -9.23 9.02 8.66
N PHE A 35 -9.19 10.34 8.51
CA PHE A 35 -8.97 11.01 7.22
C PHE A 35 -7.49 11.37 7.10
N GLY A 36 -6.79 10.64 6.26
CA GLY A 36 -5.36 10.76 6.10
C GLY A 36 -4.90 11.02 4.68
N ALA A 37 -3.60 11.16 4.57
CA ALA A 37 -2.86 11.06 3.32
C ALA A 37 -1.60 10.20 3.56
N ALA A 38 -1.03 9.68 2.48
CA ALA A 38 0.11 8.80 2.55
C ALA A 38 1.30 9.30 1.73
N THR A 39 2.50 8.90 2.11
CA THR A 39 3.74 9.03 1.34
C THR A 39 4.67 7.84 1.63
N SER A 40 5.72 7.68 0.84
CA SER A 40 6.83 6.76 1.16
C SER A 40 8.16 7.51 1.23
N ALA A 41 9.04 7.08 2.11
CA ALA A 41 10.32 7.71 2.41
C ALA A 41 11.12 8.01 1.13
N PHE A 42 11.43 6.99 0.34
CA PHE A 42 12.28 7.15 -0.84
C PHE A 42 11.70 8.05 -1.92
N GLN A 43 10.35 8.19 -1.99
CA GLN A 43 9.68 8.98 -3.02
C GLN A 43 9.55 10.47 -2.66
N VAL A 44 9.62 10.81 -1.36
CA VAL A 44 9.41 12.21 -0.93
C VAL A 44 10.57 12.82 -0.14
N GLU A 45 11.32 12.05 0.66
CA GLU A 45 12.27 12.60 1.61
C GLU A 45 13.43 13.34 0.95
N GLY A 46 14.10 12.70 -0.02
CA GLY A 46 15.37 13.20 -0.54
C GLY A 46 16.51 13.04 0.48
N ALA A 47 17.40 14.03 0.57
CA ALA A 47 18.55 14.03 1.48
C ALA A 47 19.34 12.69 1.46
N ALA A 48 19.53 12.12 0.25
CA ALA A 48 20.06 10.75 0.07
C ALA A 48 21.49 10.55 0.59
N LYS A 49 22.26 11.62 0.80
CA LYS A 49 23.64 11.57 1.29
C LYS A 49 23.81 12.20 2.67
N GLU A 50 22.73 12.50 3.37
CA GLU A 50 22.76 13.21 4.62
C GLU A 50 22.52 12.30 5.83
N LYS A 51 22.99 12.74 6.99
CA LYS A 51 22.82 12.06 8.28
C LYS A 51 23.22 10.58 8.25
N GLY A 52 24.25 10.23 7.47
CA GLY A 52 24.80 8.88 7.43
C GLY A 52 23.92 7.81 6.76
N ARG A 53 22.90 8.21 5.96
CA ARG A 53 22.05 7.28 5.23
C ARG A 53 22.87 6.35 4.32
N GLY A 54 22.55 5.05 4.34
CA GLY A 54 23.14 4.03 3.47
C GLY A 54 22.51 3.96 2.09
N LEU A 55 23.06 3.11 1.22
CA LEU A 55 22.60 2.89 -0.13
C LEU A 55 21.41 1.91 -0.16
N ALA A 56 20.32 2.28 -0.84
CA ALA A 56 19.20 1.40 -1.07
C ALA A 56 19.25 0.75 -2.47
N ILE A 57 18.58 -0.40 -2.62
CA ILE A 57 18.57 -1.18 -3.87
C ILE A 57 18.11 -0.38 -5.10
N HIS A 58 17.16 0.53 -4.95
CA HIS A 58 16.64 1.34 -6.06
C HIS A 58 17.65 2.36 -6.58
N GLU A 59 18.65 2.74 -5.79
CA GLU A 59 19.69 3.70 -6.18
C GLU A 59 20.80 3.07 -7.04
N ARG A 60 20.91 1.74 -7.06
CA ARG A 60 21.80 1.01 -7.97
C ARG A 60 21.22 0.84 -9.38
N LYS A 61 19.94 1.09 -9.55
CA LYS A 61 19.33 0.99 -10.87
C LYS A 61 19.95 1.99 -11.83
N LYS A 62 20.08 1.56 -13.09
CA LYS A 62 20.52 2.45 -14.16
C LYS A 62 19.49 3.58 -14.28
N LYS A 63 19.99 4.84 -14.20
CA LYS A 63 19.16 6.02 -14.41
C LYS A 63 18.53 5.98 -15.79
N VAL A 64 17.22 6.21 -15.85
CA VAL A 64 16.49 6.37 -17.11
C VAL A 64 16.67 7.82 -17.56
N ALA A 65 17.09 8.03 -18.80
CA ALA A 65 17.27 9.38 -19.34
C ALA A 65 15.94 10.14 -19.32
N GLY A 66 15.96 11.40 -18.88
CA GLY A 66 14.75 12.24 -18.77
C GLY A 66 13.84 11.92 -17.58
N ILE A 67 14.24 11.02 -16.66
CA ILE A 67 13.51 10.72 -15.43
C ILE A 67 14.37 11.05 -14.22
N CYS A 68 13.83 11.81 -13.28
CA CYS A 68 14.55 12.16 -12.05
C CYS A 68 14.73 10.94 -11.14
N ASP A 69 15.82 10.95 -10.40
CA ASP A 69 16.06 9.98 -9.33
C ASP A 69 15.46 10.44 -7.99
N PHE A 70 15.60 9.58 -6.98
CA PHE A 70 15.07 9.81 -5.64
C PHE A 70 16.04 10.60 -4.73
N SER A 71 17.17 11.09 -5.24
CA SER A 71 18.22 11.69 -4.40
C SER A 71 17.78 12.96 -3.66
N VAL A 72 16.95 13.77 -4.33
CA VAL A 72 16.29 14.95 -3.74
C VAL A 72 14.79 14.68 -3.54
N ALA A 73 14.18 13.86 -4.39
CA ALA A 73 12.76 13.55 -4.37
C ALA A 73 11.89 14.83 -4.29
N SER A 74 10.98 14.93 -3.35
CA SER A 74 10.20 16.15 -3.08
C SER A 74 10.82 17.02 -1.97
N ASP A 75 11.98 16.62 -1.49
CA ASP A 75 12.73 17.30 -0.43
C ASP A 75 11.93 17.51 0.87
N HIS A 76 11.10 16.53 1.21
CA HIS A 76 10.33 16.54 2.46
C HIS A 76 11.22 16.65 3.69
N PHE A 77 12.43 16.11 3.62
CA PHE A 77 13.42 16.14 4.70
C PHE A 77 13.74 17.58 5.14
N HIS A 78 13.90 18.52 4.20
CA HIS A 78 14.21 19.91 4.51
C HIS A 78 12.96 20.81 4.58
N HIS A 79 11.80 20.31 4.13
CA HIS A 79 10.53 21.06 4.14
C HIS A 79 9.55 20.52 5.20
N LEU A 80 10.06 19.81 6.22
CA LEU A 80 9.22 19.13 7.21
C LEU A 80 8.22 20.06 7.90
N ASP A 81 8.67 21.24 8.34
CA ASP A 81 7.80 22.23 9.01
C ASP A 81 6.67 22.72 8.11
N GLU A 82 6.98 23.04 6.86
CA GLU A 82 6.00 23.49 5.86
C GLU A 82 4.99 22.40 5.55
N ASP A 83 5.48 21.16 5.31
CA ASP A 83 4.63 20.05 4.94
C ASP A 83 3.69 19.64 6.09
N VAL A 84 4.15 19.62 7.36
CA VAL A 84 3.30 19.37 8.53
C VAL A 84 2.29 20.50 8.75
N ALA A 85 2.68 21.75 8.53
CA ALA A 85 1.74 22.88 8.60
C ALA A 85 0.63 22.75 7.55
N LEU A 86 0.96 22.28 6.33
CA LEU A 86 0.00 22.02 5.26
C LEU A 86 -0.91 20.81 5.59
N MET A 87 -0.41 19.75 6.24
CA MET A 87 -1.23 18.63 6.74
C MET A 87 -2.28 19.11 7.73
N LYS A 88 -1.85 19.96 8.68
CA LYS A 88 -2.74 20.59 9.68
C LYS A 88 -3.77 21.50 9.02
N GLU A 89 -3.37 22.33 8.05
CA GLU A 89 -4.28 23.20 7.29
C GLU A 89 -5.29 22.36 6.48
N LEU A 90 -4.87 21.26 5.87
CA LEU A 90 -5.75 20.33 5.16
C LEU A 90 -6.79 19.68 6.08
N GLY A 91 -6.50 19.64 7.38
CA GLY A 91 -7.38 19.07 8.40
C GLY A 91 -7.20 17.56 8.58
N LEU A 92 -6.06 17.01 8.18
CA LEU A 92 -5.76 15.59 8.40
C LEU A 92 -5.79 15.26 9.89
N ASN A 93 -6.33 14.08 10.24
CA ASN A 93 -6.22 13.50 11.57
C ASN A 93 -5.36 12.23 11.60
N ALA A 94 -4.82 11.82 10.45
CA ALA A 94 -3.84 10.74 10.33
C ALA A 94 -2.87 11.02 9.18
N TYR A 95 -1.62 10.57 9.31
CA TYR A 95 -0.63 10.63 8.24
C TYR A 95 0.14 9.33 8.18
N ARG A 96 0.09 8.67 7.01
CA ARG A 96 0.85 7.47 6.75
C ARG A 96 2.16 7.80 6.04
N PHE A 97 3.25 7.35 6.63
CA PHE A 97 4.59 7.47 6.05
C PHE A 97 5.40 6.20 6.29
N SER A 98 6.45 6.00 5.51
CA SER A 98 7.36 4.88 5.75
C SER A 98 8.67 5.35 6.37
N ILE A 99 9.34 4.42 7.03
CA ILE A 99 10.70 4.63 7.54
C ILE A 99 11.68 4.21 6.43
N SER A 100 12.69 5.04 6.18
CA SER A 100 13.83 4.63 5.35
C SER A 100 14.70 3.67 6.16
N TRP A 101 14.71 2.39 5.78
CA TRP A 101 15.54 1.37 6.43
C TRP A 101 17.01 1.81 6.43
N THR A 102 17.49 2.34 5.30
CA THR A 102 18.87 2.76 5.12
C THR A 102 19.25 4.03 5.89
N ARG A 103 18.27 4.81 6.41
CA ARG A 103 18.57 5.87 7.38
C ARG A 103 18.81 5.32 8.77
N ILE A 104 17.98 4.38 9.18
CA ILE A 104 18.03 3.78 10.54
C ILE A 104 19.20 2.80 10.65
N LEU A 105 19.41 1.98 9.64
CA LEU A 105 20.44 0.94 9.54
C LEU A 105 21.16 1.07 8.19
N PRO A 106 22.17 1.94 8.06
CA PRO A 106 22.83 2.24 6.78
C PRO A 106 23.42 1.03 6.06
N ASP A 107 23.96 0.08 6.83
CA ASP A 107 24.49 -1.19 6.36
C ASP A 107 23.51 -2.37 6.56
N GLY A 108 22.30 -2.06 7.03
CA GLY A 108 21.24 -3.01 7.38
C GLY A 108 21.35 -3.58 8.80
N LYS A 109 22.41 -3.28 9.57
CA LYS A 109 22.72 -3.92 10.86
C LYS A 109 23.11 -2.95 11.96
N THR A 110 23.78 -1.86 11.63
CA THR A 110 24.31 -0.88 12.61
C THR A 110 23.36 0.29 12.76
N LEU A 111 22.88 0.54 13.97
CA LEU A 111 21.99 1.65 14.28
C LEU A 111 22.68 3.00 14.03
N ASN A 112 21.96 3.89 13.37
CA ASN A 112 22.37 5.25 13.09
C ASN A 112 21.45 6.24 13.83
N GLU A 113 21.91 6.78 14.95
CA GLU A 113 21.14 7.74 15.74
C GLU A 113 20.76 9.00 14.95
N GLN A 114 21.62 9.48 14.05
CA GLN A 114 21.30 10.62 13.21
C GLN A 114 20.16 10.34 12.22
N GLY A 115 19.95 9.07 11.86
CA GLY A 115 18.83 8.66 11.02
C GLY A 115 17.49 8.76 11.74
N PHE A 116 17.47 8.59 13.07
CA PHE A 116 16.25 8.75 13.87
C PHE A 116 15.83 10.20 14.06
N GLU A 117 16.75 11.17 14.06
CA GLU A 117 16.47 12.58 14.34
C GLU A 117 15.32 13.13 13.48
N PHE A 118 15.29 12.78 12.19
CA PHE A 118 14.23 13.19 11.28
C PHE A 118 12.87 12.62 11.66
N TYR A 119 12.80 11.32 11.99
CA TYR A 119 11.54 10.68 12.37
C TYR A 119 11.07 11.05 13.77
N ASP A 120 11.99 11.33 14.69
CA ASP A 120 11.65 11.89 16.01
C ASP A 120 10.94 13.23 15.83
N GLU A 121 11.50 14.11 15.00
CA GLU A 121 10.93 15.43 14.72
C GLU A 121 9.59 15.32 13.97
N LEU A 122 9.50 14.46 12.95
CA LEU A 122 8.26 14.23 12.20
C LEU A 122 7.14 13.74 13.13
N ILE A 123 7.40 12.70 13.93
CA ILE A 123 6.39 12.10 14.81
C ILE A 123 5.95 13.11 15.88
N ASP A 124 6.88 13.87 16.48
CA ASP A 124 6.54 14.88 17.48
C ASP A 124 5.68 15.99 16.89
N LYS A 125 6.02 16.52 15.72
CA LYS A 125 5.22 17.55 15.03
C LYS A 125 3.83 17.05 14.63
N LEU A 126 3.70 15.79 14.20
CA LEU A 126 2.39 15.18 13.90
C LEU A 126 1.52 15.14 15.16
N LEU A 127 2.06 14.65 16.27
CA LEU A 127 1.33 14.56 17.55
C LEU A 127 0.95 15.93 18.09
N GLU A 128 1.83 16.93 18.00
CA GLU A 128 1.53 18.33 18.33
C GLU A 128 0.42 18.93 17.45
N ALA A 129 0.32 18.47 16.21
CA ALA A 129 -0.74 18.86 15.29
C ALA A 129 -2.05 18.06 15.48
N ASN A 130 -2.11 17.09 16.41
CA ASN A 130 -3.19 16.10 16.58
C ASN A 130 -3.41 15.23 15.34
N ILE A 131 -2.34 14.85 14.66
CA ILE A 131 -2.33 13.95 13.52
C ILE A 131 -1.74 12.60 13.98
N GLU A 132 -2.52 11.52 13.87
CA GLU A 132 -2.08 10.16 14.26
C GLU A 132 -1.00 9.65 13.28
N PRO A 133 0.19 9.26 13.76
CA PRO A 133 1.22 8.67 12.93
C PRO A 133 0.85 7.22 12.54
N LEU A 134 0.78 6.92 11.26
CA LEU A 134 0.64 5.56 10.71
C LEU A 134 1.98 5.15 10.09
N VAL A 135 2.77 4.36 10.83
CA VAL A 135 4.17 4.09 10.45
C VAL A 135 4.29 2.81 9.66
N THR A 136 4.77 2.90 8.42
CA THR A 136 5.14 1.74 7.60
C THR A 136 6.61 1.39 7.82
N ILE A 137 6.89 0.17 8.31
CA ILE A 137 8.25 -0.27 8.66
C ILE A 137 9.09 -0.45 7.40
N TYR A 138 8.55 -1.13 6.36
CA TYR A 138 9.26 -1.40 5.12
C TYR A 138 8.39 -1.09 3.89
N HIS A 139 8.89 -0.16 3.03
CA HIS A 139 8.23 0.27 1.81
C HIS A 139 9.22 0.33 0.63
N PHE A 140 9.58 -0.83 0.06
CA PHE A 140 10.45 -1.03 -1.11
C PHE A 140 11.92 -0.58 -0.96
N GLU A 141 12.28 0.07 0.13
CA GLU A 141 13.61 0.60 0.36
C GLU A 141 14.45 -0.38 1.18
N TYR A 142 15.08 -1.35 0.50
CA TYR A 142 15.92 -2.38 1.13
C TYR A 142 17.40 -2.00 1.08
N PRO A 143 18.19 -2.24 2.15
CA PRO A 143 19.63 -1.93 2.16
C PRO A 143 20.40 -2.76 1.13
N GLN A 144 21.13 -2.09 0.24
CA GLN A 144 21.93 -2.76 -0.77
C GLN A 144 23.04 -3.64 -0.14
N ALA A 145 23.59 -3.22 1.00
CA ALA A 145 24.61 -3.98 1.72
C ALA A 145 24.17 -5.40 2.08
N LEU A 146 22.89 -5.60 2.45
CA LEU A 146 22.34 -6.91 2.78
C LEU A 146 22.17 -7.80 1.53
N VAL A 147 21.89 -7.18 0.38
CA VAL A 147 21.87 -7.89 -0.89
C VAL A 147 23.28 -8.34 -1.29
N ASP A 148 24.24 -7.44 -1.17
CA ASP A 148 25.65 -7.70 -1.50
C ASP A 148 26.28 -8.78 -0.58
N GLU A 149 25.86 -8.84 0.70
CA GLU A 149 26.40 -9.78 1.69
C GLU A 149 25.87 -11.19 1.54
N TYR A 150 24.53 -11.35 1.34
CA TYR A 150 23.90 -12.68 1.37
C TYR A 150 22.68 -12.84 0.47
N GLY A 151 22.42 -11.91 -0.46
CA GLY A 151 21.29 -11.99 -1.39
C GLY A 151 19.95 -11.48 -0.83
N GLY A 152 19.97 -10.69 0.25
CA GLY A 152 18.77 -10.08 0.83
C GLY A 152 17.70 -11.11 1.23
N TRP A 153 16.45 -10.91 0.79
CA TRP A 153 15.32 -11.78 1.14
C TRP A 153 15.41 -13.23 0.66
N LEU A 154 16.43 -13.61 -0.13
CA LEU A 154 16.71 -15.02 -0.44
C LEU A 154 17.29 -15.79 0.76
N SER A 155 17.84 -15.10 1.74
CA SER A 155 18.40 -15.71 2.94
C SER A 155 17.49 -15.49 4.15
N LYS A 156 17.35 -16.51 5.02
CA LYS A 156 16.69 -16.38 6.32
C LYS A 156 17.32 -15.33 7.24
N LYS A 157 18.58 -14.90 7.00
CA LYS A 157 19.22 -13.80 7.73
C LYS A 157 18.44 -12.49 7.62
N SER A 158 17.75 -12.27 6.48
CA SER A 158 16.91 -11.09 6.28
C SER A 158 15.79 -10.95 7.32
N ILE A 159 15.33 -12.07 7.88
CA ILE A 159 14.34 -12.09 8.95
C ILE A 159 14.89 -11.38 10.19
N ASP A 160 16.10 -11.73 10.62
CA ASP A 160 16.72 -11.14 11.82
C ASP A 160 17.05 -9.65 11.59
N ASP A 161 17.51 -9.28 10.39
CA ASP A 161 17.80 -7.88 10.07
C ASP A 161 16.51 -7.02 10.00
N TYR A 162 15.41 -7.58 9.47
CA TYR A 162 14.12 -6.90 9.53
C TYR A 162 13.60 -6.76 10.97
N LEU A 163 13.77 -7.79 11.80
CA LEU A 163 13.37 -7.73 13.21
C LEU A 163 14.22 -6.74 14.01
N LEU A 164 15.50 -6.56 13.66
CA LEU A 164 16.34 -5.52 14.24
C LEU A 164 15.78 -4.14 13.95
N LEU A 165 15.41 -3.86 12.68
CA LEU A 165 14.74 -2.61 12.30
C LEU A 165 13.43 -2.43 13.08
N ALA A 166 12.53 -3.40 13.00
CA ALA A 166 11.21 -3.33 13.63
C ALA A 166 11.30 -3.12 15.14
N THR A 167 12.15 -3.89 15.84
CA THR A 167 12.36 -3.76 17.28
C THR A 167 12.92 -2.39 17.66
N SER A 168 13.88 -1.86 16.90
CA SER A 168 14.46 -0.54 17.13
C SER A 168 13.40 0.57 17.03
N LEU A 169 12.48 0.47 16.04
CA LEU A 169 11.38 1.39 15.88
C LEU A 169 10.34 1.24 17.00
N PHE A 170 9.96 0.02 17.35
CA PHE A 170 8.99 -0.23 18.42
C PHE A 170 9.49 0.32 19.76
N GLU A 171 10.75 0.02 20.12
CA GLU A 171 11.32 0.51 21.38
C GLU A 171 11.40 2.04 21.43
N ARG A 172 11.80 2.69 20.31
CA ARG A 172 11.92 4.15 20.26
C ARG A 172 10.57 4.85 20.33
N TYR A 173 9.55 4.32 19.65
CA TYR A 173 8.26 5.00 19.49
C TYR A 173 7.11 4.38 20.28
N LYS A 174 7.37 3.47 21.23
CA LYS A 174 6.36 2.73 21.99
C LYS A 174 5.34 3.58 22.74
N THR A 175 5.64 4.86 23.03
CA THR A 175 4.73 5.79 23.68
C THR A 175 4.10 6.81 22.73
N LYS A 176 4.48 6.79 21.46
CA LYS A 176 4.12 7.81 20.46
C LYS A 176 3.33 7.24 19.28
N VAL A 177 3.59 5.99 18.89
CA VAL A 177 3.00 5.37 17.69
C VAL A 177 2.15 4.17 18.08
N LYS A 178 0.89 4.19 17.69
CA LYS A 178 -0.07 3.13 17.93
C LYS A 178 -0.28 2.24 16.71
N TYR A 179 -0.24 2.80 15.50
CA TYR A 179 -0.57 2.11 14.26
C TYR A 179 0.66 1.82 13.43
N TRP A 180 0.85 0.55 13.10
CA TRP A 180 2.02 0.06 12.35
C TRP A 180 1.60 -0.70 11.11
N ILE A 181 2.30 -0.46 10.01
CA ILE A 181 2.18 -1.25 8.79
C ILE A 181 3.49 -2.02 8.61
N SER A 182 3.41 -3.35 8.63
CA SER A 182 4.60 -4.20 8.62
C SER A 182 5.38 -4.08 7.31
N ILE A 183 4.78 -4.48 6.19
CA ILE A 183 5.36 -4.37 4.84
C ILE A 183 4.32 -3.77 3.91
N ASN A 184 4.74 -2.82 3.07
CA ASN A 184 3.92 -2.28 2.00
C ASN A 184 3.99 -3.16 0.76
N GLU A 185 2.84 -3.57 0.23
CA GLU A 185 2.67 -4.28 -1.04
C GLU A 185 3.69 -5.41 -1.25
N GLN A 186 3.78 -6.33 -0.30
CA GLN A 186 4.63 -7.52 -0.45
C GLN A 186 4.24 -8.32 -1.70
N ASP A 187 2.94 -8.38 -2.03
CA ASP A 187 2.42 -8.95 -3.25
C ASP A 187 3.03 -8.32 -4.52
N HIS A 188 3.38 -7.04 -4.48
CA HIS A 188 4.10 -6.35 -5.55
C HIS A 188 5.62 -6.50 -5.47
N ILE A 189 6.20 -6.57 -4.25
CA ILE A 189 7.66 -6.75 -4.09
C ILE A 189 8.08 -8.03 -4.79
N VAL A 190 7.36 -9.12 -4.55
CA VAL A 190 7.72 -10.44 -5.09
C VAL A 190 7.39 -10.62 -6.58
N LYS A 191 6.58 -9.75 -7.18
CA LYS A 191 6.28 -9.79 -8.63
C LYS A 191 7.22 -8.94 -9.47
N ILE A 192 8.00 -8.06 -8.86
CA ILE A 192 8.88 -7.13 -9.57
C ILE A 192 10.32 -7.39 -9.15
N VAL A 193 11.07 -8.09 -10.00
CA VAL A 193 12.49 -8.49 -9.78
C VAL A 193 13.31 -7.40 -9.13
N ASP A 194 13.20 -6.21 -9.67
CA ASP A 194 13.97 -5.06 -9.22
C ASP A 194 13.72 -4.63 -7.78
N ARG A 195 12.60 -5.04 -7.18
CA ARG A 195 12.25 -4.70 -5.79
C ARG A 195 12.87 -5.63 -4.76
N LEU A 196 13.41 -6.77 -5.20
CA LEU A 196 14.18 -7.67 -4.34
C LEU A 196 15.68 -7.37 -4.37
N GLY A 197 16.14 -6.58 -5.35
CA GLY A 197 17.56 -6.26 -5.54
C GLY A 197 18.42 -7.42 -6.05
N VAL A 198 17.78 -8.57 -6.38
CA VAL A 198 18.46 -9.78 -6.86
C VAL A 198 17.84 -10.19 -8.19
N SER A 199 18.67 -10.51 -9.21
CA SER A 199 18.22 -11.05 -10.50
C SER A 199 18.39 -12.56 -10.57
N SER A 200 17.67 -13.20 -11.50
CA SER A 200 17.82 -14.63 -11.79
C SER A 200 19.26 -15.03 -12.14
N GLU A 201 19.98 -14.17 -12.86
CA GLU A 201 21.40 -14.38 -13.20
C GLU A 201 22.30 -14.41 -11.95
N ILE A 202 22.10 -13.48 -11.02
CA ILE A 202 22.88 -13.39 -9.77
C ILE A 202 22.52 -14.56 -8.84
N ALA A 203 21.24 -14.90 -8.73
CA ALA A 203 20.74 -15.96 -7.85
C ALA A 203 21.01 -17.38 -8.41
N GLY A 204 21.22 -17.52 -9.73
CA GLY A 204 21.34 -18.82 -10.39
C GLY A 204 20.07 -19.67 -10.36
N MET A 205 18.90 -19.03 -10.26
CA MET A 205 17.59 -19.69 -10.24
C MET A 205 16.52 -18.87 -10.97
N GLU A 206 15.43 -19.53 -11.36
CA GLU A 206 14.29 -18.87 -11.99
C GLU A 206 13.66 -17.85 -11.05
N TYR A 207 13.14 -16.76 -11.63
CA TYR A 207 12.58 -15.64 -10.85
C TYR A 207 11.41 -16.06 -9.96
N GLU A 208 10.57 -16.96 -10.42
CA GLU A 208 9.42 -17.47 -9.67
C GLU A 208 9.86 -18.13 -8.34
N ASN A 209 10.98 -18.87 -8.36
CA ASN A 209 11.56 -19.45 -7.14
C ASN A 209 12.11 -18.36 -6.21
N ILE A 210 12.82 -17.35 -6.76
CA ILE A 210 13.30 -16.18 -6.00
C ILE A 210 12.13 -15.52 -5.30
N ALA A 211 11.06 -15.24 -6.03
CA ALA A 211 9.85 -14.57 -5.53
C ALA A 211 9.21 -15.35 -4.37
N GLN A 212 9.09 -16.68 -4.49
CA GLN A 212 8.45 -17.50 -3.46
C GLN A 212 9.31 -17.65 -2.21
N ILE A 213 10.61 -17.81 -2.34
CA ILE A 213 11.54 -17.84 -1.21
C ILE A 213 11.49 -16.51 -0.45
N ALA A 214 11.58 -15.40 -1.17
CA ALA A 214 11.51 -14.06 -0.58
C ALA A 214 10.15 -13.82 0.12
N ASN A 215 9.04 -14.20 -0.53
CA ASN A 215 7.70 -14.10 0.03
C ASN A 215 7.58 -14.87 1.35
N TYR A 216 8.08 -16.09 1.40
CA TYR A 216 8.03 -16.94 2.59
C TYR A 216 8.82 -16.35 3.75
N HIS A 217 10.06 -15.88 3.50
CA HIS A 217 10.89 -15.23 4.53
C HIS A 217 10.25 -13.94 5.04
N MET A 218 9.67 -13.11 4.16
CA MET A 218 8.94 -11.90 4.55
C MET A 218 7.74 -12.23 5.44
N CYS A 219 6.97 -13.30 5.14
CA CYS A 219 5.83 -13.69 5.97
C CYS A 219 6.26 -14.13 7.38
N ILE A 220 7.36 -14.86 7.52
CA ILE A 220 7.94 -15.21 8.83
C ILE A 220 8.36 -13.94 9.58
N ALA A 221 9.05 -13.02 8.89
CA ALA A 221 9.51 -11.77 9.46
C ALA A 221 8.34 -10.92 9.98
N VAL A 222 7.26 -10.81 9.19
CA VAL A 222 6.04 -10.08 9.59
C VAL A 222 5.39 -10.72 10.81
N ALA A 223 5.21 -12.03 10.84
CA ALA A 223 4.60 -12.72 11.98
C ALA A 223 5.39 -12.51 13.29
N LYS A 224 6.72 -12.63 13.21
CA LYS A 224 7.59 -12.35 14.37
C LYS A 224 7.57 -10.88 14.77
N ALA A 225 7.46 -9.95 13.80
CA ALA A 225 7.33 -8.52 14.10
C ALA A 225 5.98 -8.20 14.76
N ASN A 226 4.89 -8.86 14.37
CA ASN A 226 3.59 -8.71 15.03
C ASN A 226 3.67 -9.13 16.51
N GLU A 227 4.30 -10.29 16.80
CA GLU A 227 4.55 -10.74 18.17
C GLU A 227 5.35 -9.72 18.98
N LEU A 228 6.46 -9.24 18.43
CA LEU A 228 7.32 -8.25 19.08
C LEU A 228 6.60 -6.92 19.29
N CYS A 229 5.82 -6.46 18.32
CA CYS A 229 5.03 -5.25 18.43
C CYS A 229 4.08 -5.31 19.65
N HIS A 230 3.30 -6.37 19.75
CA HIS A 230 2.36 -6.55 20.88
C HIS A 230 3.07 -6.71 22.23
N LYS A 231 4.25 -7.34 22.24
CA LYS A 231 5.06 -7.51 23.44
C LYS A 231 5.67 -6.19 23.92
N ILE A 232 6.17 -5.35 23.01
CA ILE A 232 6.84 -4.08 23.33
C ILE A 232 5.82 -2.97 23.56
N ILE A 233 4.73 -2.96 22.77
CA ILE A 233 3.71 -1.91 22.78
C ILE A 233 2.33 -2.55 23.01
N PRO A 234 1.95 -2.86 24.25
CA PRO A 234 0.63 -3.40 24.54
C PRO A 234 -0.48 -2.45 24.04
N GLY A 235 -1.34 -2.97 23.16
CA GLY A 235 -2.43 -2.20 22.53
C GLY A 235 -2.08 -1.49 21.23
N ALA A 236 -0.86 -1.67 20.70
CA ALA A 236 -0.57 -1.33 19.32
C ALA A 236 -1.41 -2.15 18.35
N ILE A 237 -1.56 -1.62 17.15
CA ILE A 237 -2.32 -2.20 16.05
C ILE A 237 -1.37 -2.34 14.86
N ILE A 238 -1.10 -3.57 14.43
CA ILE A 238 -0.16 -3.85 13.34
C ILE A 238 -0.80 -4.71 12.25
N GLY A 239 -0.52 -4.40 10.98
CA GLY A 239 -0.99 -5.20 9.84
C GLY A 239 -0.24 -4.88 8.56
N PRO A 240 -0.40 -5.70 7.51
CA PRO A 240 0.17 -5.46 6.20
C PRO A 240 -0.60 -4.39 5.44
N ALA A 241 0.01 -3.79 4.40
CA ALA A 241 -0.72 -3.12 3.34
C ALA A 241 -0.54 -3.91 2.05
N VAL A 242 -1.64 -4.34 1.44
CA VAL A 242 -1.65 -5.12 0.19
C VAL A 242 -2.31 -4.33 -0.93
N ASN A 243 -1.97 -4.66 -2.19
CA ASN A 243 -2.57 -4.06 -3.37
C ASN A 243 -3.56 -5.07 -4.02
N PRO A 244 -4.77 -5.21 -3.50
CA PRO A 244 -5.75 -6.08 -4.12
C PRO A 244 -6.21 -5.46 -5.45
N MET A 245 -6.11 -6.23 -6.51
CA MET A 245 -6.71 -5.91 -7.80
C MET A 245 -7.94 -6.81 -7.97
N PRO A 246 -9.14 -6.34 -7.56
CA PRO A 246 -10.33 -7.17 -7.68
C PRO A 246 -10.63 -7.46 -9.15
N ALA A 247 -10.98 -8.70 -9.42
CA ALA A 247 -11.24 -9.19 -10.76
C ALA A 247 -12.70 -9.05 -11.14
N LEU A 248 -12.93 -8.55 -12.35
CA LEU A 248 -14.22 -8.53 -13.03
C LEU A 248 -14.19 -9.60 -14.13
N ALA A 249 -15.17 -10.51 -14.15
CA ALA A 249 -15.31 -11.44 -15.26
C ALA A 249 -15.65 -10.67 -16.56
N ALA A 250 -14.93 -10.94 -17.64
CA ALA A 250 -15.12 -10.24 -18.91
C ALA A 250 -16.52 -10.46 -19.53
N THR A 251 -17.10 -11.63 -19.26
CA THR A 251 -18.43 -11.99 -19.75
C THR A 251 -19.26 -12.72 -18.67
N SER A 252 -20.53 -13.02 -18.98
CA SER A 252 -21.37 -13.89 -18.15
C SER A 252 -21.04 -15.38 -18.26
N ASN A 253 -19.99 -15.76 -18.99
CA ASN A 253 -19.52 -17.15 -19.04
C ASN A 253 -18.96 -17.56 -17.68
N ALA A 254 -19.44 -18.70 -17.15
CA ALA A 254 -18.95 -19.21 -15.86
C ALA A 254 -17.43 -19.47 -15.84
N LYS A 255 -16.81 -19.79 -16.98
CA LYS A 255 -15.35 -19.96 -17.09
C LYS A 255 -14.61 -18.65 -16.77
N ASP A 256 -15.14 -17.50 -17.21
CA ASP A 256 -14.54 -16.19 -16.91
C ASP A 256 -14.66 -15.85 -15.42
N ALA A 257 -15.78 -16.23 -14.78
CA ALA A 257 -15.95 -16.04 -13.34
C ALA A 257 -14.97 -16.90 -12.52
N VAL A 258 -14.70 -18.14 -12.96
CA VAL A 258 -13.69 -19.02 -12.35
C VAL A 258 -12.30 -18.42 -12.54
N ALA A 259 -11.95 -18.00 -13.76
CA ALA A 259 -10.65 -17.38 -14.06
C ALA A 259 -10.43 -16.08 -13.25
N ALA A 260 -11.49 -15.29 -13.03
CA ALA A 260 -11.44 -14.10 -12.17
C ALA A 260 -11.13 -14.46 -10.71
N MET A 261 -11.71 -15.54 -10.18
CA MET A 261 -11.39 -16.07 -8.85
C MET A 261 -9.92 -16.54 -8.78
N GLU A 262 -9.48 -17.33 -9.76
CA GLU A 262 -8.09 -17.83 -9.83
C GLU A 262 -7.08 -16.69 -9.96
N PHE A 263 -7.42 -15.62 -10.70
CA PHE A 263 -6.62 -14.40 -10.73
C PHE A 263 -6.40 -13.81 -9.33
N GLU A 264 -7.45 -13.68 -8.53
CA GLU A 264 -7.36 -13.14 -7.18
C GLU A 264 -6.55 -14.04 -6.25
N GLU A 265 -6.70 -15.37 -6.36
CA GLU A 265 -5.88 -16.34 -5.62
C GLU A 265 -4.38 -16.16 -5.90
N LEU A 266 -3.99 -15.90 -7.16
CA LEU A 266 -2.60 -15.69 -7.57
C LEU A 266 -2.07 -14.28 -7.32
N ASN A 267 -2.94 -13.30 -7.08
CA ASN A 267 -2.51 -11.91 -6.97
C ASN A 267 -2.37 -11.42 -5.54
N TYR A 268 -3.29 -11.74 -4.63
CA TYR A 268 -3.24 -11.26 -3.26
C TYR A 268 -3.79 -12.24 -2.21
N CYS A 269 -4.70 -13.16 -2.59
CA CYS A 269 -5.27 -14.08 -1.61
C CYS A 269 -4.23 -15.01 -1.01
N TYR A 270 -3.29 -15.54 -1.81
CA TYR A 270 -2.22 -16.41 -1.33
C TYR A 270 -1.40 -15.79 -0.19
N LEU A 271 -1.18 -14.48 -0.27
CA LEU A 271 -0.43 -13.74 0.74
C LEU A 271 -1.28 -13.48 1.99
N LEU A 272 -2.53 -13.03 1.79
CA LEU A 272 -3.43 -12.78 2.91
C LEU A 272 -3.85 -14.06 3.64
N ASP A 273 -3.98 -15.19 2.93
CA ASP A 273 -4.22 -16.50 3.56
C ASP A 273 -3.06 -16.86 4.49
N LEU A 274 -1.83 -16.66 4.03
CA LEU A 274 -0.65 -16.91 4.84
C LEU A 274 -0.60 -15.97 6.05
N TYR A 275 -0.79 -14.68 5.86
CA TYR A 275 -0.78 -13.71 6.95
C TYR A 275 -1.89 -13.92 7.99
N CYS A 276 -3.13 -14.18 7.54
CA CYS A 276 -4.29 -14.17 8.41
C CYS A 276 -4.69 -15.56 8.91
N ARG A 277 -4.30 -16.62 8.19
CA ARG A 277 -4.74 -18.00 8.47
C ARG A 277 -3.56 -18.94 8.70
N GLY A 278 -2.34 -18.54 8.31
CA GLY A 278 -1.15 -19.38 8.41
C GLY A 278 -1.19 -20.60 7.50
N GLU A 279 -1.82 -20.49 6.33
CA GLU A 279 -1.95 -21.60 5.38
C GLU A 279 -1.97 -21.10 3.93
N TYR A 280 -1.53 -21.94 2.99
CA TYR A 280 -1.73 -21.73 1.57
C TYR A 280 -3.00 -22.44 1.09
N SER A 281 -3.72 -21.83 0.14
CA SER A 281 -4.87 -22.49 -0.47
C SER A 281 -4.41 -23.73 -1.29
N PRO A 282 -5.25 -24.78 -1.39
CA PRO A 282 -4.93 -25.95 -2.24
C PRO A 282 -4.67 -25.59 -3.71
N PHE A 283 -5.37 -24.57 -4.22
CA PHE A 283 -5.18 -24.04 -5.57
C PHE A 283 -3.76 -23.48 -5.74
N TYR A 284 -3.31 -22.65 -4.79
CA TYR A 284 -1.98 -22.02 -4.87
C TYR A 284 -0.85 -23.06 -4.78
N LEU A 285 -0.97 -24.04 -3.88
CA LEU A 285 0.01 -25.12 -3.78
C LEU A 285 0.07 -25.95 -5.07
N LYS A 286 -1.07 -26.23 -5.69
CA LYS A 286 -1.13 -26.94 -6.98
C LYS A 286 -0.49 -26.11 -8.10
N TYR A 287 -0.76 -24.79 -8.14
CA TYR A 287 -0.15 -23.85 -9.08
C TYR A 287 1.38 -23.87 -8.99
N LEU A 288 1.95 -23.81 -7.78
CA LEU A 288 3.39 -23.88 -7.58
C LEU A 288 3.96 -25.22 -8.07
N ALA A 289 3.31 -26.33 -7.72
CA ALA A 289 3.75 -27.66 -8.11
C ALA A 289 3.73 -27.86 -9.63
N ASP A 290 2.70 -27.40 -10.34
CA ASP A 290 2.57 -27.53 -11.80
C ASP A 290 3.63 -26.71 -12.56
N ARG A 291 4.20 -25.70 -11.91
CA ARG A 291 5.27 -24.86 -12.46
C ARG A 291 6.67 -25.26 -11.98
N ASN A 292 6.77 -26.37 -11.24
CA ASN A 292 8.01 -26.83 -10.62
C ASN A 292 8.65 -25.75 -9.71
N ILE A 293 7.84 -24.89 -9.10
CA ILE A 293 8.30 -23.91 -8.13
C ILE A 293 8.47 -24.64 -6.80
N ILE A 294 9.71 -24.66 -6.30
CA ILE A 294 10.06 -25.36 -5.07
C ILE A 294 10.01 -24.37 -3.90
N LEU A 295 9.15 -24.65 -2.95
CA LEU A 295 9.07 -23.92 -1.71
C LEU A 295 9.32 -24.88 -0.54
N GLU A 296 10.43 -24.68 0.17
CA GLU A 296 10.76 -25.44 1.37
C GLU A 296 9.99 -24.87 2.57
N ILE A 297 8.83 -25.43 2.85
CA ILE A 297 7.97 -25.04 3.97
C ILE A 297 8.43 -25.79 5.22
N ASN A 298 8.70 -25.05 6.30
CA ASN A 298 9.01 -25.60 7.62
C ASN A 298 7.77 -25.51 8.53
N GLU A 299 7.41 -26.57 9.21
CA GLU A 299 6.24 -26.62 10.09
C GLU A 299 6.35 -25.61 11.26
N GLU A 300 7.54 -25.43 11.84
CA GLU A 300 7.77 -24.46 12.92
C GLU A 300 7.55 -23.02 12.45
N ASP A 301 8.01 -22.69 11.25
CA ASP A 301 7.79 -21.37 10.63
C ASP A 301 6.29 -21.13 10.38
N MET A 302 5.55 -22.15 9.90
CA MET A 302 4.11 -22.04 9.67
C MET A 302 3.32 -21.86 10.99
N GLU A 303 3.71 -22.54 12.07
CA GLU A 303 3.11 -22.33 13.38
C GLU A 303 3.35 -20.91 13.91
N VAL A 304 4.55 -20.34 13.70
CA VAL A 304 4.84 -18.94 14.04
C VAL A 304 3.94 -17.98 13.27
N ILE A 305 3.78 -18.19 11.94
CA ILE A 305 2.91 -17.34 11.12
C ILE A 305 1.46 -17.44 11.61
N LYS A 306 0.96 -18.64 11.84
CA LYS A 306 -0.41 -18.89 12.30
C LYS A 306 -0.71 -18.32 13.67
N ALA A 307 0.27 -18.32 14.57
CA ALA A 307 0.13 -17.82 15.94
C ALA A 307 0.10 -16.28 16.03
N ASN A 308 0.60 -15.57 15.01
CA ASN A 308 0.79 -14.11 15.03
C ASN A 308 0.14 -13.40 13.82
N PRO A 309 -1.20 -13.53 13.67
CA PRO A 309 -1.92 -12.86 12.59
C PRO A 309 -1.90 -11.34 12.76
N PRO A 310 -2.18 -10.56 11.71
CA PRO A 310 -2.33 -9.11 11.79
C PRO A 310 -3.61 -8.71 12.53
N ASP A 311 -3.66 -7.47 13.05
CA ASP A 311 -4.84 -6.89 13.71
C ASP A 311 -5.81 -6.25 12.69
N PHE A 312 -5.32 -5.82 11.54
CA PHE A 312 -6.09 -5.22 10.45
C PHE A 312 -5.44 -5.51 9.10
N ILE A 313 -6.16 -5.23 8.03
CA ILE A 313 -5.64 -5.32 6.66
C ILE A 313 -5.66 -3.92 6.04
N GLY A 314 -4.48 -3.42 5.67
CA GLY A 314 -4.32 -2.22 4.84
C GLY A 314 -4.58 -2.56 3.37
N ILE A 315 -5.34 -1.70 2.69
CA ILE A 315 -5.72 -1.84 1.29
C ILE A 315 -5.15 -0.65 0.50
N ASN A 316 -4.26 -0.93 -0.44
CA ASN A 316 -3.80 0.03 -1.45
C ASN A 316 -4.61 -0.21 -2.72
N TYR A 317 -5.68 0.54 -2.94
CA TYR A 317 -6.55 0.35 -4.08
C TYR A 317 -6.30 1.38 -5.18
N TYR A 318 -5.99 0.92 -6.38
CA TYR A 318 -5.79 1.78 -7.55
C TYR A 318 -6.62 1.39 -8.76
N MET A 319 -6.85 0.08 -8.96
CA MET A 319 -7.52 -0.41 -10.17
C MET A 319 -8.16 -1.80 -9.97
N SER A 320 -9.08 -2.14 -10.86
CA SER A 320 -9.63 -3.49 -11.04
C SER A 320 -9.15 -4.06 -12.37
N GLN A 321 -9.05 -5.39 -12.47
CA GLN A 321 -8.69 -6.06 -13.70
C GLN A 321 -9.89 -6.78 -14.31
N THR A 322 -9.98 -6.84 -15.64
CA THR A 322 -11.00 -7.60 -16.34
C THR A 322 -10.40 -8.86 -16.90
N ILE A 323 -10.99 -10.00 -16.53
CA ILE A 323 -10.41 -11.33 -16.69
C ILE A 323 -11.27 -12.19 -17.61
N VAL A 324 -10.63 -12.83 -18.58
CA VAL A 324 -11.22 -13.87 -19.43
C VAL A 324 -10.45 -15.17 -19.23
N ALA A 325 -11.16 -16.30 -19.26
CA ALA A 325 -10.55 -17.62 -19.14
C ALA A 325 -9.63 -17.94 -20.33
N ASN A 326 -8.44 -18.44 -20.05
CA ASN A 326 -7.45 -18.87 -21.05
C ASN A 326 -7.26 -20.40 -20.97
N ASN A 327 -8.36 -21.18 -21.03
CA ASN A 327 -8.34 -22.63 -20.84
C ASN A 327 -8.12 -23.42 -22.13
N ASP A 328 -8.29 -22.80 -23.27
CA ASP A 328 -8.10 -23.43 -24.57
C ASP A 328 -7.03 -22.63 -25.34
N ASN A 329 -6.09 -23.31 -25.97
CA ASN A 329 -5.12 -22.74 -26.92
C ASN A 329 -5.77 -21.98 -28.09
N GLN A 330 -6.98 -21.46 -27.89
CA GLN A 330 -7.69 -20.64 -28.87
C GLN A 330 -7.08 -19.25 -28.91
N ILE A 331 -6.14 -19.11 -29.83
CA ILE A 331 -5.50 -17.85 -30.28
C ILE A 331 -6.53 -16.76 -30.68
N SER A 332 -7.82 -17.10 -30.75
CA SER A 332 -8.86 -16.21 -31.32
C SER A 332 -9.26 -14.99 -30.46
N LEU A 333 -8.97 -15.00 -29.14
CA LEU A 333 -9.15 -13.82 -28.29
C LEU A 333 -7.84 -13.08 -27.99
N ARG A 334 -6.70 -13.58 -28.44
CA ARG A 334 -5.41 -12.85 -28.40
C ARG A 334 -5.39 -11.70 -29.43
N GLY A 335 -6.47 -10.90 -29.43
CA GLY A 335 -6.54 -9.67 -30.17
C GLY A 335 -5.79 -8.54 -29.47
N LYS A 336 -5.87 -7.35 -30.02
CA LYS A 336 -5.24 -6.11 -29.51
C LYS A 336 -5.68 -5.69 -28.09
N ASP A 337 -6.68 -6.38 -27.50
CA ASP A 337 -7.28 -6.06 -26.21
C ASP A 337 -6.66 -6.86 -25.04
N VAL A 338 -5.74 -7.81 -25.28
CA VAL A 338 -5.05 -8.57 -24.20
C VAL A 338 -3.87 -7.75 -23.70
N VAL A 339 -3.83 -7.50 -22.39
CA VAL A 339 -2.77 -6.76 -21.68
C VAL A 339 -1.66 -7.70 -21.23
N THR A 340 -2.02 -8.82 -20.59
CA THR A 340 -1.10 -9.87 -20.16
C THR A 340 -1.86 -11.17 -19.95
N SER A 341 -1.14 -12.28 -19.82
CA SER A 341 -1.70 -13.62 -19.73
C SER A 341 -0.99 -14.45 -18.66
N GLU A 342 -1.77 -15.26 -17.94
CA GLU A 342 -1.27 -16.42 -17.20
C GLU A 342 -1.71 -17.67 -17.94
N THR A 343 -0.74 -18.29 -18.64
CA THR A 343 -1.01 -19.39 -19.58
C THR A 343 -1.77 -20.54 -18.93
N GLY A 344 -2.88 -20.93 -19.54
CA GLY A 344 -3.75 -22.01 -19.08
C GLY A 344 -4.71 -21.63 -17.98
N ILE A 345 -4.74 -20.36 -17.52
CA ILE A 345 -5.61 -19.88 -16.45
C ILE A 345 -6.43 -18.69 -16.93
N TYR A 346 -5.78 -17.54 -17.20
CA TYR A 346 -6.49 -16.32 -17.58
C TYR A 346 -5.71 -15.40 -18.53
N ASP A 347 -6.46 -14.52 -19.19
CA ASP A 347 -5.94 -13.32 -19.83
C ASP A 347 -6.52 -12.09 -19.13
N ILE A 348 -5.72 -11.05 -18.91
CA ILE A 348 -6.18 -9.71 -18.55
C ILE A 348 -6.52 -8.98 -19.84
N VAL A 349 -7.74 -8.45 -19.93
CA VAL A 349 -8.23 -7.75 -21.13
C VAL A 349 -8.67 -6.33 -20.82
N LEU A 350 -8.59 -5.46 -21.82
CA LEU A 350 -9.13 -4.10 -21.73
C LEU A 350 -10.65 -4.13 -21.59
N ASN A 351 -11.17 -3.43 -20.58
CA ASN A 351 -12.61 -3.26 -20.40
C ASN A 351 -13.08 -1.96 -21.06
N LYS A 352 -13.91 -2.09 -22.12
CA LYS A 352 -14.43 -0.94 -22.86
C LYS A 352 -15.50 -0.12 -22.10
N HIS A 353 -15.97 -0.63 -20.98
CA HIS A 353 -16.95 0.04 -20.12
C HIS A 353 -16.32 0.79 -18.95
N ILE A 354 -15.00 0.71 -18.80
CA ILE A 354 -14.24 1.36 -17.72
C ILE A 354 -13.29 2.36 -18.34
N GLU A 355 -13.38 3.61 -17.89
CA GLU A 355 -12.46 4.68 -18.26
C GLU A 355 -11.03 4.35 -17.80
N GLN A 356 -10.05 4.77 -18.58
CA GLN A 356 -8.64 4.61 -18.23
C GLN A 356 -8.00 5.95 -17.93
N SER A 357 -7.11 5.96 -16.95
CA SER A 357 -6.24 7.09 -16.68
C SER A 357 -5.28 7.33 -17.87
N THR A 358 -4.62 8.48 -17.91
CA THR A 358 -3.55 8.78 -18.88
C THR A 358 -2.44 7.72 -18.92
N TRP A 359 -2.31 6.93 -17.85
CA TRP A 359 -1.31 5.87 -17.72
C TRP A 359 -1.89 4.47 -17.98
N GLY A 360 -3.09 4.38 -18.55
CA GLY A 360 -3.74 3.12 -18.92
C GLY A 360 -4.27 2.32 -17.73
N TRP A 361 -4.45 2.93 -16.57
CA TRP A 361 -5.01 2.26 -15.40
C TRP A 361 -6.54 2.39 -15.41
N PRO A 362 -7.29 1.27 -15.31
CA PRO A 362 -8.74 1.31 -15.24
C PRO A 362 -9.24 2.07 -14.00
N ILE A 363 -10.12 3.06 -14.19
CA ILE A 363 -10.74 3.83 -13.12
C ILE A 363 -12.08 3.18 -12.77
N CYS A 364 -12.13 2.46 -11.64
CA CYS A 364 -13.30 1.70 -11.22
C CYS A 364 -13.52 1.88 -9.71
N SER A 365 -14.39 2.79 -9.33
CA SER A 365 -14.66 3.05 -7.90
C SER A 365 -15.35 1.86 -7.21
N GLU A 366 -16.19 1.09 -7.92
CA GLU A 366 -16.85 -0.11 -7.41
C GLU A 366 -15.85 -1.22 -7.04
N GLY A 367 -14.67 -1.19 -7.62
CA GLY A 367 -13.60 -2.14 -7.30
C GLY A 367 -13.13 -2.03 -5.85
N ILE A 368 -13.18 -0.84 -5.25
CA ILE A 368 -12.85 -0.70 -3.81
C ILE A 368 -13.90 -1.40 -2.94
N THR A 369 -15.18 -1.34 -3.32
CA THR A 369 -16.26 -2.10 -2.67
C THR A 369 -16.03 -3.60 -2.79
N LEU A 370 -15.65 -4.08 -3.98
CA LEU A 370 -15.34 -5.50 -4.20
C LEU A 370 -14.16 -5.95 -3.34
N SER A 371 -13.08 -5.15 -3.27
CA SER A 371 -11.92 -5.43 -2.42
C SER A 371 -12.30 -5.53 -0.94
N ILE A 372 -13.02 -4.54 -0.43
CA ILE A 372 -13.49 -4.49 0.97
C ILE A 372 -14.36 -5.72 1.29
N ALA A 373 -15.36 -6.00 0.45
CA ALA A 373 -16.29 -7.10 0.70
C ALA A 373 -15.62 -8.47 0.64
N LYS A 374 -14.78 -8.72 -0.38
CA LYS A 374 -14.09 -10.00 -0.55
C LYS A 374 -13.09 -10.25 0.57
N ILE A 375 -12.29 -9.24 0.93
CA ILE A 375 -11.28 -9.34 2.00
C ILE A 375 -11.99 -9.55 3.34
N TYR A 376 -12.99 -8.74 3.67
CA TYR A 376 -13.69 -8.90 4.94
C TYR A 376 -14.39 -10.25 5.07
N ASN A 377 -15.10 -10.70 4.02
CA ASN A 377 -15.81 -11.98 4.05
C ASN A 377 -14.88 -13.20 4.18
N ARG A 378 -13.60 -13.07 3.80
CA ARG A 378 -12.61 -14.15 3.91
C ARG A 378 -11.85 -14.13 5.25
N TYR A 379 -11.54 -12.95 5.78
CA TYR A 379 -10.61 -12.80 6.91
C TYR A 379 -11.24 -12.21 8.18
N HIS A 380 -12.37 -11.53 8.09
CA HIS A 380 -13.10 -10.93 9.23
C HIS A 380 -12.26 -9.97 10.10
N LEU A 381 -11.29 -9.27 9.52
CA LEU A 381 -10.48 -8.28 10.20
C LEU A 381 -10.93 -6.85 9.84
N PRO A 382 -10.73 -5.86 10.73
CA PRO A 382 -10.86 -4.45 10.37
C PRO A 382 -9.98 -4.11 9.17
N MET A 383 -10.38 -3.11 8.38
CA MET A 383 -9.64 -2.68 7.21
C MET A 383 -9.33 -1.18 7.26
N MET A 384 -8.26 -0.77 6.60
CA MET A 384 -7.95 0.62 6.33
C MET A 384 -7.60 0.77 4.86
N ILE A 385 -8.10 1.79 4.19
CA ILE A 385 -7.59 2.16 2.89
C ILE A 385 -6.29 2.93 3.12
N THR A 386 -5.18 2.25 2.92
CA THR A 386 -3.84 2.77 3.21
C THR A 386 -3.25 3.57 2.05
N GLU A 387 -3.74 3.32 0.83
CA GLU A 387 -3.47 4.15 -0.34
C GLU A 387 -4.64 4.09 -1.33
N ASN A 388 -5.01 5.25 -1.88
CA ASN A 388 -5.89 5.37 -3.03
C ASN A 388 -5.67 6.73 -3.69
N GLY A 389 -5.46 6.77 -5.00
CA GLY A 389 -5.19 8.02 -5.71
C GLY A 389 -5.05 7.85 -7.20
N LEU A 390 -5.10 8.97 -7.91
CA LEU A 390 -4.98 9.05 -9.35
C LEU A 390 -3.73 9.85 -9.73
N GLY A 391 -2.77 9.18 -10.40
CA GLY A 391 -1.63 9.83 -11.01
C GLY A 391 -2.03 10.50 -12.32
N ALA A 392 -1.64 11.76 -12.50
CA ALA A 392 -1.92 12.53 -13.72
C ALA A 392 -0.85 13.59 -13.96
N HIS A 393 -0.87 14.19 -15.17
CA HIS A 393 -0.13 15.40 -15.45
C HIS A 393 -0.85 16.60 -14.84
N ASP A 394 -0.12 17.42 -14.10
CA ASP A 394 -0.63 18.65 -13.54
C ASP A 394 0.13 19.85 -14.13
N GLU A 395 -0.60 20.87 -14.54
CA GLU A 395 -0.04 22.10 -15.07
C GLU A 395 -0.39 23.30 -14.18
N VAL A 396 0.61 24.14 -13.94
CA VAL A 396 0.42 25.40 -13.23
C VAL A 396 -0.08 26.47 -14.20
N THR A 397 -1.32 26.89 -14.07
CA THR A 397 -1.92 27.96 -14.87
C THR A 397 -2.25 29.15 -13.97
N ASN A 398 -1.62 30.31 -14.22
CA ASN A 398 -1.79 31.51 -13.40
C ASN A 398 -1.54 31.29 -11.89
N GLY A 399 -0.58 30.43 -11.55
CA GLY A 399 -0.22 30.13 -10.16
C GLY A 399 -1.17 29.15 -9.45
N ALA A 400 -2.11 28.54 -10.15
CA ALA A 400 -3.06 27.57 -9.61
C ALA A 400 -3.02 26.24 -10.43
N ILE A 401 -3.46 25.16 -9.81
CA ILE A 401 -3.63 23.87 -10.46
C ILE A 401 -5.10 23.45 -10.30
N ALA A 402 -5.78 23.28 -11.45
CA ALA A 402 -7.17 22.84 -11.52
C ALA A 402 -7.21 21.34 -11.81
N ASP A 403 -7.26 20.52 -10.75
CA ASP A 403 -7.25 19.07 -10.82
C ASP A 403 -8.63 18.45 -10.53
N ASP A 404 -9.66 18.94 -11.23
CA ASP A 404 -11.06 18.46 -11.11
C ASP A 404 -11.20 16.96 -11.35
N TYR A 405 -10.40 16.39 -12.26
CA TYR A 405 -10.35 14.94 -12.50
C TYR A 405 -9.95 14.15 -11.25
N ARG A 406 -9.03 14.69 -10.41
CA ARG A 406 -8.65 14.08 -9.13
C ARG A 406 -9.78 14.17 -8.11
N ILE A 407 -10.46 15.32 -8.07
CA ILE A 407 -11.65 15.53 -7.22
C ILE A 407 -12.71 14.48 -7.56
N ASN A 408 -13.06 14.31 -8.83
CA ASN A 408 -14.06 13.34 -9.27
C ASN A 408 -13.66 11.92 -8.89
N TYR A 409 -12.42 11.53 -9.16
CA TYR A 409 -11.89 10.22 -8.77
C TYR A 409 -12.02 9.96 -7.25
N LEU A 410 -11.57 10.90 -6.43
CA LEU A 410 -11.60 10.76 -4.98
C LEU A 410 -13.04 10.78 -4.44
N GLN A 411 -13.92 11.60 -5.01
CA GLN A 411 -15.33 11.65 -4.65
C GLN A 411 -16.03 10.31 -4.87
N ASP A 412 -15.81 9.68 -6.02
CA ASP A 412 -16.41 8.40 -6.35
C ASP A 412 -15.90 7.30 -5.41
N HIS A 413 -14.59 7.23 -5.16
CA HIS A 413 -14.02 6.22 -4.27
C HIS A 413 -14.41 6.41 -2.81
N LEU A 414 -14.40 7.64 -2.29
CA LEU A 414 -14.87 7.93 -0.92
C LEU A 414 -16.36 7.64 -0.74
N SER A 415 -17.18 7.89 -1.78
CA SER A 415 -18.61 7.52 -1.77
C SER A 415 -18.79 6.02 -1.63
N GLN A 416 -17.98 5.19 -2.31
CA GLN A 416 -18.01 3.74 -2.16
C GLN A 416 -17.61 3.29 -0.75
N ILE A 417 -16.56 3.90 -0.17
CA ILE A 417 -16.12 3.61 1.21
C ILE A 417 -17.24 3.95 2.21
N LYS A 418 -17.89 5.12 2.03
CA LYS A 418 -19.04 5.52 2.86
C LYS A 418 -20.19 4.53 2.75
N ASN A 419 -20.48 4.03 1.54
CA ASN A 419 -21.46 2.98 1.33
C ASN A 419 -21.10 1.67 2.06
N CYS A 420 -19.83 1.25 1.99
CA CYS A 420 -19.35 0.06 2.68
C CYS A 420 -19.47 0.17 4.21
N LEU A 421 -19.16 1.33 4.78
CA LEU A 421 -19.42 1.61 6.20
C LEU A 421 -20.92 1.50 6.54
N GLY A 422 -21.79 2.02 5.68
CA GLY A 422 -23.25 1.90 5.80
C GLY A 422 -23.76 0.46 5.75
N LEU A 423 -23.04 -0.43 5.04
CA LEU A 423 -23.29 -1.87 4.99
C LEU A 423 -22.71 -2.63 6.21
N GLY A 424 -21.97 -1.95 7.11
CA GLY A 424 -21.41 -2.54 8.31
C GLY A 424 -19.99 -3.09 8.19
N TYR A 425 -19.29 -2.83 7.09
CA TYR A 425 -17.88 -3.20 6.98
C TYR A 425 -17.01 -2.33 7.92
N PRO A 426 -16.13 -2.91 8.73
CA PRO A 426 -15.31 -2.17 9.70
C PRO A 426 -14.11 -1.52 9.01
N ILE A 427 -14.31 -0.32 8.49
CA ILE A 427 -13.25 0.48 7.85
C ILE A 427 -12.84 1.59 8.81
N ILE A 428 -11.61 1.57 9.27
CA ILE A 428 -11.12 2.48 10.31
C ILE A 428 -10.57 3.80 9.77
N GLY A 429 -10.24 3.87 8.48
CA GLY A 429 -9.70 5.10 7.90
C GLY A 429 -9.41 5.00 6.41
N TYR A 430 -9.03 6.15 5.85
CA TYR A 430 -8.65 6.34 4.46
C TYR A 430 -7.45 7.27 4.35
N CYS A 431 -6.40 6.84 3.65
CA CYS A 431 -5.24 7.66 3.30
C CYS A 431 -5.19 7.85 1.79
N ALA A 432 -5.29 9.09 1.35
CA ALA A 432 -5.11 9.41 -0.06
C ALA A 432 -3.63 9.26 -0.46
N TRP A 433 -3.38 8.68 -1.61
CA TRP A 433 -2.08 8.72 -2.27
C TRP A 433 -2.05 9.81 -3.33
N SER A 434 -1.37 10.93 -3.05
CA SER A 434 -0.49 11.21 -1.92
C SER A 434 -0.76 12.61 -1.34
N LEU A 435 -0.12 12.94 -0.22
CA LEU A 435 -0.16 14.28 0.37
C LEU A 435 0.41 15.34 -0.57
N ILE A 436 1.69 15.15 -0.94
CA ILE A 436 2.47 16.00 -1.84
C ILE A 436 2.82 15.23 -3.10
N ASP A 437 3.10 15.93 -4.20
CA ASP A 437 3.66 15.29 -5.38
C ASP A 437 4.98 14.60 -5.04
N LEU A 438 5.17 13.44 -5.59
CA LEU A 438 6.28 12.55 -5.30
C LEU A 438 6.92 12.02 -6.59
N VAL A 439 8.11 11.47 -6.48
CA VAL A 439 8.78 10.81 -7.59
C VAL A 439 8.14 9.45 -7.83
N SER A 440 7.37 9.32 -8.91
CA SER A 440 6.82 8.03 -9.34
C SER A 440 7.93 7.07 -9.79
N GLY A 441 7.75 5.77 -9.54
CA GLY A 441 8.82 4.78 -9.75
C GLY A 441 9.29 4.61 -11.19
N ARG A 442 8.47 4.98 -12.19
CA ARG A 442 8.80 4.87 -13.62
C ARG A 442 8.74 6.20 -14.36
N GLU A 443 7.83 7.07 -13.98
CA GLU A 443 7.50 8.31 -14.69
C GLU A 443 8.08 9.56 -14.00
N GLY A 444 8.73 9.39 -12.83
CA GLY A 444 9.31 10.51 -12.09
C GLY A 444 8.25 11.51 -11.67
N MET A 445 8.50 12.79 -11.91
CA MET A 445 7.60 13.89 -11.58
C MET A 445 6.48 14.13 -12.61
N ASP A 446 6.46 13.44 -13.74
CA ASP A 446 5.39 13.59 -14.72
C ASP A 446 4.06 13.00 -14.24
N LYS A 447 4.12 11.97 -13.37
CA LYS A 447 2.95 11.31 -12.79
C LYS A 447 2.72 11.79 -11.37
N ARG A 448 1.89 12.81 -11.22
CA ARG A 448 1.63 13.52 -9.97
C ARG A 448 0.38 12.99 -9.28
N TYR A 449 0.47 12.82 -7.96
CA TYR A 449 -0.61 12.26 -7.15
C TYR A 449 -1.08 13.21 -6.03
N GLY A 450 -0.25 14.17 -5.63
CA GLY A 450 -0.45 14.97 -4.43
C GLY A 450 -1.65 15.91 -4.48
N PHE A 451 -2.16 16.27 -3.31
CA PHE A 451 -2.99 17.47 -3.10
C PHE A 451 -2.17 18.77 -3.18
N ILE A 452 -0.87 18.62 -2.97
CA ILE A 452 0.10 19.72 -2.98
C ILE A 452 1.07 19.47 -4.12
N TYR A 453 1.14 20.40 -5.06
CA TYR A 453 2.11 20.41 -6.14
C TYR A 453 3.48 20.80 -5.60
N VAL A 454 4.51 20.06 -5.98
CA VAL A 454 5.92 20.39 -5.73
C VAL A 454 6.50 20.97 -7.01
N ASN A 455 6.97 22.22 -6.96
CA ASN A 455 7.48 22.92 -8.13
C ASN A 455 8.87 22.41 -8.56
N ARG A 456 8.87 21.24 -9.17
CA ARG A 456 9.99 20.61 -9.87
C ARG A 456 9.46 19.76 -11.02
N ASP A 457 10.31 19.42 -11.97
CA ASP A 457 10.05 18.40 -12.98
C ASP A 457 11.15 17.31 -12.98
N ASN A 458 11.19 16.48 -14.01
CA ASN A 458 12.17 15.42 -14.12
C ASN A 458 13.60 15.92 -14.35
N GLU A 459 13.77 17.06 -15.01
CA GLU A 459 15.05 17.60 -15.46
C GLU A 459 15.55 18.73 -14.55
N ASP A 460 14.63 19.48 -13.93
CA ASP A 460 14.93 20.67 -13.16
C ASP A 460 14.29 20.64 -11.77
N LEU A 461 15.09 20.86 -10.73
CA LEU A 461 14.64 20.94 -9.35
C LEU A 461 13.84 22.22 -9.06
N ARG A 462 14.03 23.27 -9.85
CA ARG A 462 13.42 24.58 -9.63
C ARG A 462 13.57 25.04 -8.16
N ASP A 463 12.48 25.57 -7.55
CA ASP A 463 12.48 26.05 -6.18
C ASP A 463 11.79 25.12 -5.16
N LEU A 464 11.31 23.96 -5.60
CA LEU A 464 10.60 22.96 -4.79
C LEU A 464 9.39 23.50 -4.02
N LYS A 465 8.88 24.68 -4.39
CA LYS A 465 7.76 25.35 -3.72
C LYS A 465 6.51 24.47 -3.67
N ARG A 466 5.83 24.49 -2.52
CA ARG A 466 4.54 23.82 -2.30
C ARG A 466 3.41 24.72 -2.80
N ILE A 467 2.59 24.20 -3.72
CA ILE A 467 1.42 24.92 -4.25
C ILE A 467 0.18 24.03 -4.03
N LYS A 468 -0.78 24.54 -3.26
CA LYS A 468 -2.04 23.82 -2.99
C LYS A 468 -2.85 23.69 -4.29
N LYS A 469 -3.26 22.47 -4.64
CA LYS A 469 -4.12 22.21 -5.80
C LYS A 469 -5.59 22.46 -5.45
N LYS A 470 -6.47 22.45 -6.44
CA LYS A 470 -7.92 22.58 -6.20
C LYS A 470 -8.46 21.45 -5.30
N SER A 471 -7.95 20.23 -5.50
CA SER A 471 -8.26 19.05 -4.68
C SER A 471 -7.90 19.21 -3.19
N PHE A 472 -6.88 20.01 -2.85
CA PHE A 472 -6.54 20.32 -1.46
C PHE A 472 -7.74 20.96 -0.73
N TYR A 473 -8.32 22.02 -1.28
CA TYR A 473 -9.45 22.71 -0.69
C TYR A 473 -10.72 21.88 -0.68
N TRP A 474 -10.90 21.04 -1.70
CA TRP A 474 -12.02 20.12 -1.76
C TRP A 474 -11.90 19.05 -0.66
N TYR A 475 -10.72 18.43 -0.48
CA TYR A 475 -10.53 17.38 0.54
C TYR A 475 -10.60 17.95 1.95
N GLN A 476 -10.07 19.19 2.17
CA GLN A 476 -10.27 19.95 3.41
C GLN A 476 -11.75 20.07 3.79
N LYS A 477 -12.59 20.38 2.79
CA LYS A 477 -14.04 20.45 3.00
C LYS A 477 -14.65 19.09 3.28
N VAL A 478 -14.24 18.04 2.57
CA VAL A 478 -14.69 16.66 2.83
C VAL A 478 -14.42 16.27 4.29
N ILE A 479 -13.21 16.54 4.77
CA ILE A 479 -12.81 16.25 6.15
C ILE A 479 -13.67 17.02 7.14
N SER A 480 -13.79 18.34 6.98
CA SER A 480 -14.53 19.22 7.91
C SER A 480 -16.03 18.87 7.97
N GLU A 481 -16.64 18.47 6.86
CA GLU A 481 -18.04 18.05 6.76
C GLU A 481 -18.20 16.52 6.97
N ARG A 482 -17.12 15.79 7.22
CA ARG A 482 -17.11 14.34 7.38
C ARG A 482 -17.82 13.61 6.23
N GLY A 483 -17.59 14.10 5.01
CA GLY A 483 -18.13 13.51 3.79
C GLY A 483 -19.65 13.68 3.63
N GLU A 484 -20.29 14.62 4.30
CA GLU A 484 -21.75 14.85 4.20
C GLU A 484 -22.21 15.08 2.76
N ARG A 485 -21.37 15.77 1.97
CA ARG A 485 -21.66 16.15 0.58
C ARG A 485 -20.97 15.29 -0.48
N LEU A 486 -20.54 14.08 -0.13
CA LEU A 486 -20.04 13.09 -1.09
C LEU A 486 -21.19 12.44 -1.83
#